data_540ed21fb76babf356d383e3784879b1
#
_entry.id   540ed21fb76babf356d383e3784879b1
#
_cell.length_a   1.000
_cell.length_b   1.000
_cell.length_c   1.000
_cell.angle_alpha   90.00
_cell.angle_beta   90.00
_cell.angle_gamma   90.00
#
_symmetry.space_group_name_H-M   'P 1'
#
loop_
_entity.id
_entity.type
_entity.pdbx_description
1 polymer ?
#
loop_
_entity_poly.entity_id
_entity_poly.type
_entity_poly.pdbx_seq_one_letter_code
_entity_poly.pdbx_strand_id
1 'polypeptide(L)'
;MKRTVLSLLLNASLISLSSPIWAHHSFQAEYDQSKPLTLVGKVTKVLQENPHGWIYLDAKNAQGKVVNWALETPGPNVVQQNGFNRDIYQTLVMTGEEVTVTAYAARDGSKHAWAGSLTRADGKTVITLSGIPQQGPRGGRGQ
;
A
#
# COMPACT_ATOMS: atom_id res chain seq x y z
N MET A 1 6.85 19.29 -58.08
CA MET A 1 7.65 18.68 -56.99
C MET A 1 7.58 19.42 -55.65
N LYS A 2 6.83 20.51 -55.47
CA LYS A 2 6.74 21.25 -54.20
C LYS A 2 5.53 20.85 -53.32
N ARG A 3 4.59 20.04 -53.81
CA ARG A 3 3.37 19.64 -53.06
C ARG A 3 3.52 18.33 -52.28
N THR A 4 4.47 17.48 -52.63
CA THR A 4 4.70 16.18 -51.99
C THR A 4 5.50 16.27 -50.66
N VAL A 5 6.31 17.31 -50.49
CA VAL A 5 7.14 17.49 -49.28
C VAL A 5 6.33 18.01 -48.10
N LEU A 6 5.27 18.80 -48.38
CA LEU A 6 4.42 19.36 -47.31
C LEU A 6 3.50 18.32 -46.66
N SER A 7 3.11 17.28 -47.42
CA SER A 7 2.27 16.19 -46.88
C SER A 7 3.04 15.20 -45.99
N LEU A 8 4.35 15.08 -46.13
CA LEU A 8 5.18 14.21 -45.28
C LEU A 8 5.51 14.84 -43.92
N LEU A 9 5.54 16.17 -43.86
CA LEU A 9 5.82 16.86 -42.57
C LEU A 9 4.60 16.92 -41.64
N LEU A 10 3.39 16.78 -42.19
CA LEU A 10 2.16 16.81 -41.37
C LEU A 10 1.84 15.46 -40.68
N ASN A 11 2.38 14.34 -41.24
CA ASN A 11 2.18 13.01 -40.64
C ASN A 11 3.22 12.63 -39.57
N ALA A 12 4.32 13.37 -39.43
CA ALA A 12 5.35 13.12 -38.46
C ALA A 12 5.01 13.71 -37.06
N SER A 13 4.00 14.59 -36.97
CA SER A 13 3.65 15.31 -35.70
C SER A 13 2.63 14.60 -34.85
N LEU A 14 2.05 13.46 -35.26
CA LEU A 14 1.01 12.75 -34.47
C LEU A 14 1.53 11.55 -33.65
N ILE A 15 2.83 11.28 -33.65
CA ILE A 15 3.37 10.07 -32.97
C ILE A 15 3.96 10.37 -31.58
N SER A 16 3.87 11.58 -31.07
CA SER A 16 4.64 12.01 -29.90
C SER A 16 3.84 12.30 -28.62
N LEU A 17 2.73 11.63 -28.34
CA LEU A 17 1.98 11.87 -27.10
C LEU A 17 1.39 10.60 -26.46
N SER A 18 2.07 9.47 -26.58
CA SER A 18 1.85 8.35 -25.66
C SER A 18 2.89 8.40 -24.55
N SER A 19 2.84 9.42 -23.70
CA SER A 19 3.46 9.31 -22.38
C SER A 19 2.77 8.15 -21.66
N PRO A 20 3.49 7.13 -21.16
CA PRO A 20 2.88 6.17 -20.26
C PRO A 20 2.36 6.96 -19.07
N ILE A 21 1.05 7.13 -18.99
CA ILE A 21 0.41 7.59 -17.77
C ILE A 21 0.62 6.43 -16.79
N TRP A 22 1.67 6.51 -16.01
CA TRP A 22 1.81 5.71 -14.81
C TRP A 22 0.67 6.19 -13.91
N ALA A 23 -0.44 5.48 -13.98
CA ALA A 23 -1.52 5.65 -13.05
C ALA A 23 -0.99 5.19 -11.68
N HIS A 24 -0.38 6.12 -10.94
CA HIS A 24 -0.28 5.97 -9.50
C HIS A 24 -1.73 5.91 -9.02
N HIS A 25 -2.21 4.70 -8.77
CA HIS A 25 -3.50 4.52 -8.12
C HIS A 25 -3.48 5.38 -6.87
N SER A 26 -4.37 6.39 -6.83
CA SER A 26 -4.39 7.23 -5.65
C SER A 26 -4.90 6.36 -4.51
N PHE A 27 -4.20 6.34 -3.39
CA PHE A 27 -4.63 5.64 -2.18
C PHE A 27 -6.13 5.83 -1.90
N GLN A 28 -6.65 7.06 -2.06
CA GLN A 28 -8.05 7.41 -1.83
C GLN A 28 -9.02 6.77 -2.84
N ALA A 29 -8.57 6.44 -4.04
CA ALA A 29 -9.39 5.73 -5.02
C ALA A 29 -9.56 4.25 -4.65
N GLU A 30 -8.55 3.65 -4.06
CA GLU A 30 -8.49 2.22 -3.79
C GLU A 30 -8.90 1.86 -2.37
N TYR A 31 -8.52 2.66 -1.36
CA TYR A 31 -8.75 2.38 0.06
C TYR A 31 -9.69 3.38 0.72
N ASP A 32 -10.46 2.90 1.70
CA ASP A 32 -11.42 3.71 2.43
C ASP A 32 -10.90 4.10 3.82
N GLN A 33 -10.39 5.32 3.94
CA GLN A 33 -9.90 5.85 5.22
C GLN A 33 -11.00 5.96 6.30
N SER A 34 -12.26 6.02 5.90
CA SER A 34 -13.37 6.07 6.86
C SER A 34 -13.73 4.72 7.47
N LYS A 35 -13.13 3.64 6.94
CA LYS A 35 -13.37 2.25 7.38
C LYS A 35 -12.07 1.60 7.86
N PRO A 36 -11.52 2.05 9.00
CA PRO A 36 -10.34 1.40 9.57
C PRO A 36 -10.68 -0.03 9.97
N LEU A 37 -9.72 -0.93 9.74
CA LEU A 37 -9.76 -2.32 10.16
C LEU A 37 -8.75 -2.55 11.28
N THR A 38 -9.08 -3.44 12.20
CA THR A 38 -8.10 -4.05 13.10
C THR A 38 -8.11 -5.56 12.85
N LEU A 39 -6.98 -6.08 12.42
CA LEU A 39 -6.80 -7.49 12.11
C LEU A 39 -5.82 -8.09 13.13
N VAL A 40 -6.21 -9.20 13.74
CA VAL A 40 -5.34 -9.98 14.63
C VAL A 40 -5.04 -11.31 13.98
N GLY A 41 -3.76 -11.62 13.81
CA GLY A 41 -3.37 -12.82 13.08
C GLY A 41 -1.87 -13.01 12.97
N LYS A 42 -1.46 -13.91 12.07
CA LYS A 42 -0.07 -14.29 11.86
C LYS A 42 0.39 -13.89 10.47
N VAL A 43 1.59 -13.29 10.42
CA VAL A 43 2.24 -13.00 9.13
C VAL A 43 2.70 -14.30 8.51
N THR A 44 2.25 -14.59 7.30
CA THR A 44 2.59 -15.82 6.56
C THR A 44 3.61 -15.59 5.48
N LYS A 45 3.66 -14.38 4.92
CA LYS A 45 4.58 -14.00 3.84
C LYS A 45 4.76 -12.48 3.81
N VAL A 46 5.93 -12.04 3.41
CA VAL A 46 6.22 -10.63 3.10
C VAL A 46 6.89 -10.55 1.73
N LEU A 47 6.40 -9.66 0.87
CA LEU A 47 7.02 -9.28 -0.39
C LEU A 47 7.52 -7.85 -0.26
N GLN A 48 8.80 -7.66 -0.55
CA GLN A 48 9.47 -6.36 -0.54
C GLN A 48 9.72 -5.95 -1.99
N GLU A 49 8.80 -5.18 -2.56
CA GLU A 49 8.80 -4.77 -3.97
C GLU A 49 8.65 -3.25 -4.08
N ASN A 50 9.10 -2.68 -5.19
CA ASN A 50 8.87 -1.28 -5.53
C ASN A 50 7.78 -1.19 -6.60
N PRO A 51 6.90 -0.21 -6.53
CA PRO A 51 6.83 0.90 -5.55
C PRO A 51 6.16 0.52 -4.23
N HIS A 52 5.49 -0.63 -4.12
CA HIS A 52 4.77 -1.08 -2.93
C HIS A 52 5.15 -2.50 -2.55
N GLY A 53 5.19 -2.78 -1.24
CA GLY A 53 5.36 -4.11 -0.70
C GLY A 53 4.04 -4.73 -0.23
N TRP A 54 4.08 -5.98 0.20
CA TRP A 54 2.91 -6.73 0.64
C TRP A 54 3.20 -7.56 1.88
N ILE A 55 2.28 -7.53 2.85
CA ILE A 55 2.26 -8.39 4.02
C ILE A 55 1.03 -9.28 3.91
N TYR A 56 1.22 -10.60 3.88
CA TYR A 56 0.14 -11.57 3.92
C TYR A 56 -0.12 -11.97 5.36
N LEU A 57 -1.35 -11.82 5.81
CA LEU A 57 -1.77 -12.04 7.18
C LEU A 57 -2.93 -13.02 7.23
N ASP A 58 -2.77 -14.13 7.95
CA ASP A 58 -3.86 -15.04 8.30
C ASP A 58 -4.54 -14.54 9.57
N ALA A 59 -5.72 -13.93 9.42
CA ALA A 59 -6.51 -13.40 10.51
C ALA A 59 -7.85 -14.14 10.67
N LYS A 60 -8.32 -14.28 11.90
CA LYS A 60 -9.65 -14.86 12.16
C LYS A 60 -10.73 -13.80 11.98
N ASN A 61 -11.80 -14.16 11.28
CA ASN A 61 -13.00 -13.34 11.22
C ASN A 61 -13.88 -13.53 12.47
N ALA A 62 -14.99 -12.81 12.55
CA ALA A 62 -15.94 -12.88 13.67
C ALA A 62 -16.52 -14.31 13.90
N GLN A 63 -16.52 -15.16 12.87
CA GLN A 63 -16.96 -16.55 12.94
C GLN A 63 -15.82 -17.52 13.29
N GLY A 64 -14.62 -17.01 13.60
CA GLY A 64 -13.44 -17.83 13.91
C GLY A 64 -12.77 -18.48 12.70
N LYS A 65 -13.25 -18.22 11.48
CA LYS A 65 -12.64 -18.74 10.25
C LYS A 65 -11.40 -17.92 9.90
N VAL A 66 -10.31 -18.61 9.55
CA VAL A 66 -9.10 -17.97 9.05
C VAL A 66 -9.36 -17.40 7.65
N VAL A 67 -8.99 -16.14 7.47
CA VAL A 67 -9.05 -15.40 6.22
C VAL A 67 -7.67 -14.83 5.94
N ASN A 68 -7.13 -15.09 4.77
CA ASN A 68 -5.87 -14.51 4.32
C ASN A 68 -6.13 -13.10 3.78
N TRP A 69 -5.42 -12.12 4.34
CA TRP A 69 -5.43 -10.73 3.92
C TRP A 69 -4.14 -10.38 3.21
N ALA A 70 -4.24 -9.64 2.11
CA ALA A 70 -3.11 -9.01 1.45
C ALA A 70 -3.05 -7.53 1.85
N LEU A 71 -2.05 -7.19 2.64
CA LEU A 71 -1.89 -5.84 3.18
C LEU A 71 -0.80 -5.12 2.38
N GLU A 72 -1.19 -4.11 1.63
CA GLU A 72 -0.28 -3.28 0.87
C GLU A 72 0.47 -2.32 1.79
N THR A 73 1.75 -2.11 1.50
CA THR A 73 2.63 -1.17 2.23
C THR A 73 3.34 -0.25 1.24
N PRO A 74 3.87 0.88 1.69
CA PRO A 74 4.88 1.60 0.92
C PRO A 74 6.05 0.70 0.55
N GLY A 75 6.87 1.16 -0.38
CA GLY A 75 8.06 0.43 -0.81
C GLY A 75 9.06 0.16 0.32
N PRO A 76 10.00 -0.76 0.10
CA PRO A 76 10.90 -1.29 1.13
C PRO A 76 11.65 -0.22 1.93
N ASN A 77 12.13 0.82 1.26
CA ASN A 77 12.88 1.89 1.92
C ASN A 77 12.08 2.60 3.01
N VAL A 78 10.78 2.82 2.78
CA VAL A 78 9.91 3.51 3.74
C VAL A 78 9.63 2.62 4.96
N VAL A 79 9.24 1.37 4.73
CA VAL A 79 8.90 0.45 5.84
C VAL A 79 10.14 0.10 6.68
N GLN A 80 11.32 -0.01 6.06
CA GLN A 80 12.56 -0.27 6.76
C GLN A 80 12.99 0.90 7.66
N GLN A 81 12.85 2.14 7.18
CA GLN A 81 13.12 3.33 8.00
C GLN A 81 12.19 3.41 9.22
N ASN A 82 10.99 2.85 9.12
CA ASN A 82 10.03 2.77 10.21
C ASN A 82 10.19 1.51 11.11
N GLY A 83 11.26 0.75 10.92
CA GLY A 83 11.59 -0.41 11.74
C GLY A 83 11.10 -1.76 11.21
N PHE A 84 10.35 -1.82 10.11
CA PHE A 84 9.95 -3.07 9.48
C PHE A 84 11.06 -3.61 8.57
N ASN A 85 12.18 -3.97 9.20
CA ASN A 85 13.35 -4.48 8.51
C ASN A 85 13.27 -6.00 8.30
N ARG A 86 14.29 -6.56 7.61
CA ARG A 86 14.34 -7.97 7.26
C ARG A 86 14.27 -8.91 8.47
N ASP A 87 14.97 -8.58 9.55
CA ASP A 87 15.04 -9.43 10.75
C ASP A 87 13.67 -9.51 11.42
N ILE A 88 12.95 -8.40 11.49
CA ILE A 88 11.61 -8.35 12.05
C ILE A 88 10.66 -9.23 11.25
N TYR A 89 10.53 -9.02 9.93
CA TYR A 89 9.53 -9.79 9.18
C TYR A 89 9.91 -11.28 9.05
N GLN A 90 11.19 -11.62 8.98
CA GLN A 90 11.62 -13.03 9.04
C GLN A 90 11.26 -13.67 10.37
N THR A 91 11.48 -12.97 11.50
CA THR A 91 11.08 -13.44 12.82
C THR A 91 9.58 -13.69 12.88
N LEU A 92 8.74 -12.75 12.42
CA LEU A 92 7.29 -12.90 12.42
C LEU A 92 6.82 -14.12 11.63
N VAL A 93 7.37 -14.32 10.43
CA VAL A 93 7.04 -15.49 9.59
C VAL A 93 7.50 -16.79 10.21
N MET A 94 8.72 -16.83 10.76
CA MET A 94 9.30 -18.05 11.32
C MET A 94 8.66 -18.48 12.65
N THR A 95 8.36 -17.53 13.52
CA THR A 95 7.80 -17.83 14.85
C THR A 95 6.29 -18.01 14.82
N GLY A 96 5.61 -17.46 13.80
CA GLY A 96 4.16 -17.41 13.76
C GLY A 96 3.58 -16.58 14.91
N GLU A 97 4.33 -15.58 15.39
CA GLU A 97 3.88 -14.63 16.40
C GLU A 97 2.59 -13.96 15.94
N GLU A 98 1.62 -13.87 16.85
CA GLU A 98 0.39 -13.16 16.59
C GLU A 98 0.62 -11.66 16.69
N VAL A 99 0.19 -10.93 15.67
CA VAL A 99 0.32 -9.47 15.58
C VAL A 99 -1.04 -8.82 15.43
N THR A 100 -1.14 -7.56 15.82
CA THR A 100 -2.30 -6.72 15.55
C THR A 100 -1.92 -5.71 14.47
N VAL A 101 -2.68 -5.69 13.38
CA VAL A 101 -2.47 -4.74 12.28
C VAL A 101 -3.67 -3.82 12.16
N THR A 102 -3.42 -2.50 12.20
CA THR A 102 -4.42 -1.52 11.77
C THR A 102 -4.26 -1.30 10.27
N ALA A 103 -5.36 -1.23 9.54
CA ALA A 103 -5.35 -1.12 8.09
C ALA A 103 -6.58 -0.36 7.58
N TYR A 104 -6.62 -0.05 6.29
CA TYR A 104 -7.75 0.58 5.62
C TYR A 104 -8.26 -0.35 4.52
N ALA A 105 -9.54 -0.73 4.60
CA ALA A 105 -10.15 -1.68 3.68
C ALA A 105 -10.13 -1.19 2.23
N ALA A 106 -9.93 -2.11 1.29
CA ALA A 106 -10.19 -1.83 -0.11
C ALA A 106 -11.68 -1.55 -0.36
N ARG A 107 -11.95 -0.59 -1.24
CA ARG A 107 -13.33 -0.16 -1.56
C ARG A 107 -14.13 -1.20 -2.31
N ASP A 108 -13.46 -2.10 -3.02
CA ASP A 108 -14.08 -3.18 -3.78
C ASP A 108 -14.59 -4.35 -2.93
N GLY A 109 -14.34 -4.32 -1.61
CA GLY A 109 -14.76 -5.37 -0.67
C GLY A 109 -13.89 -6.61 -0.70
N SER A 110 -12.80 -6.63 -1.45
CA SER A 110 -11.82 -7.71 -1.45
C SER A 110 -11.10 -7.83 -0.10
N LYS A 111 -10.30 -8.90 0.08
CA LYS A 111 -9.46 -9.07 1.26
C LYS A 111 -8.10 -8.37 1.09
N HIS A 112 -8.15 -7.19 0.51
CA HIS A 112 -7.05 -6.24 0.41
C HIS A 112 -7.24 -5.10 1.41
N ALA A 113 -6.13 -4.59 1.93
CA ALA A 113 -6.14 -3.39 2.75
C ALA A 113 -4.79 -2.69 2.68
N TRP A 114 -4.74 -1.40 2.93
CA TRP A 114 -3.51 -0.66 3.13
C TRP A 114 -3.09 -0.76 4.59
N ALA A 115 -1.89 -1.24 4.86
CA ALA A 115 -1.37 -1.37 6.21
C ALA A 115 -1.08 0.00 6.84
N GLY A 116 -1.62 0.25 8.02
CA GLY A 116 -1.36 1.46 8.80
C GLY A 116 -0.23 1.27 9.80
N SER A 117 -0.40 0.33 10.73
CA SER A 117 0.61 -0.05 11.72
C SER A 117 0.54 -1.53 12.06
N LEU A 118 1.64 -2.07 12.55
CA LEU A 118 1.74 -3.43 13.08
C LEU A 118 2.22 -3.36 14.52
N THR A 119 1.47 -3.97 15.44
CA THR A 119 1.83 -4.13 16.85
C THR A 119 2.17 -5.59 17.12
N ARG A 120 3.33 -5.84 17.71
CA ARG A 120 3.79 -7.18 18.08
C ARG A 120 3.07 -7.73 19.31
N ALA A 121 3.22 -9.03 19.57
CA ALA A 121 2.57 -9.71 20.70
C ALA A 121 2.92 -9.11 22.08
N ASP A 122 4.05 -8.43 22.21
CA ASP A 122 4.45 -7.73 23.42
C ASP A 122 3.56 -6.51 23.74
N GLY A 123 2.70 -6.09 22.81
CA GLY A 123 1.81 -4.94 22.89
C GLY A 123 2.53 -3.58 22.95
N LYS A 124 3.84 -3.56 22.87
CA LYS A 124 4.70 -2.38 23.02
C LYS A 124 5.40 -1.99 21.73
N THR A 125 5.84 -2.98 20.97
CA THR A 125 6.53 -2.76 19.70
C THR A 125 5.51 -2.43 18.63
N VAL A 126 5.39 -1.16 18.29
CA VAL A 126 4.50 -0.65 17.22
C VAL A 126 5.35 -0.17 16.06
N ILE A 127 5.10 -0.70 14.88
CA ILE A 127 5.77 -0.35 13.63
C ILE A 127 4.77 0.38 12.74
N THR A 128 5.06 1.62 12.38
CA THR A 128 4.24 2.37 11.42
C THR A 128 4.55 1.90 10.01
N LEU A 129 3.53 1.37 9.33
CA LEU A 129 3.65 0.87 7.96
C LEU A 129 3.12 1.86 6.91
N SER A 130 2.30 2.83 7.34
CA SER A 130 1.70 3.79 6.43
C SER A 130 2.71 4.87 6.03
N GLY A 131 2.95 5.02 4.74
CA GLY A 131 3.56 6.21 4.17
C GLY A 131 2.54 7.29 3.82
N ILE A 132 1.31 7.20 4.35
CA ILE A 132 0.27 8.19 4.08
C ILE A 132 0.64 9.46 4.83
N PRO A 133 0.81 10.61 4.14
CA PRO A 133 0.92 11.88 4.83
C PRO A 133 -0.34 12.04 5.67
N GLN A 134 -0.20 12.10 6.98
CA GLN A 134 -1.29 12.55 7.84
C GLN A 134 -1.70 13.92 7.32
N GLN A 135 -2.87 14.02 6.72
CA GLN A 135 -3.47 15.34 6.48
C GLN A 135 -3.79 15.89 7.85
N GLY A 136 -2.83 16.62 8.42
CA GLY A 136 -3.10 17.47 9.58
C GLY A 136 -4.28 18.38 9.23
N PRO A 137 -5.07 18.81 10.23
CA PRO A 137 -6.18 19.70 9.99
C PRO A 137 -5.65 20.87 9.17
N ARG A 138 -6.26 21.12 8.00
CA ARG A 138 -5.96 22.29 7.18
C ARG A 138 -6.20 23.49 8.05
N GLY A 139 -5.11 24.03 8.61
CA GLY A 139 -5.16 25.29 9.30
C GLY A 139 -5.76 26.31 8.32
N GLY A 140 -6.98 26.74 8.60
CA GLY A 140 -7.61 27.82 7.87
C GLY A 140 -6.68 29.02 7.91
N ARG A 141 -6.12 29.38 6.75
CA ARG A 141 -5.55 30.70 6.60
C ARG A 141 -6.73 31.65 6.69
N GLY A 142 -6.92 32.23 7.88
CA GLY A 142 -7.76 33.40 8.03
C GLY A 142 -7.24 34.52 7.12
N GLN A 143 -8.13 35.06 6.36
CA GLN A 143 -7.95 36.33 5.67
C GLN A 143 -7.97 37.46 6.71
#